data_b31bc451b24a7712612572b32fd80ed1
#
_entry.id   b31bc451b24a7712612572b32fd80ed1
#
_cell.length_a   1.000
_cell.length_b   1.000
_cell.length_c   1.000
_cell.angle_alpha   90.00
_cell.angle_beta   90.00
_cell.angle_gamma   90.00
#
_symmetry.space_group_name_H-M   'P 1'
#
loop_
_entity.id
_entity.type
_entity.pdbx_description
1 polymer ?
#
loop_
_entity_poly.entity_id
_entity_poly.type
_entity_poly.pdbx_seq_one_letter_code
_entity_poly.pdbx_strand_id
1 'polypeptide(L)'
;LIAMELQKKFKISWLADFRDPWTNIDFYKDLRLSKWADNKHKSLESDVLKNADMVLTIGNQLKKELFALGAKKVQVLENGYDPEDFKINSSKELDTNFTIAHIGSFSPSRNHEIFWKVLRKICDENVLFKSKFKLKLIGNIDFSVLKSISNFGLENYVEKMGYISHKDVINEQRNSRVL
;
A
#
# COMPACT_ATOMS: atom_id res chain seq x y z
N LEU A 1 3.38 13.72 20.21
CA LEU A 1 3.21 14.78 21.23
C LEU A 1 4.08 14.53 22.44
N ILE A 2 4.08 13.31 23.02
CA ILE A 2 4.95 12.94 24.16
C ILE A 2 6.43 13.20 23.80
N ALA A 3 6.88 12.74 22.63
CA ALA A 3 8.26 12.96 22.18
C ALA A 3 8.63 14.45 22.08
N MET A 4 7.70 15.30 21.63
CA MET A 4 7.90 16.76 21.58
C MET A 4 8.12 17.37 22.97
N GLU A 5 7.35 16.93 23.96
CA GLU A 5 7.52 17.39 25.34
C GLU A 5 8.83 16.87 25.97
N LEU A 6 9.23 15.64 25.67
CA LEU A 6 10.50 15.08 26.08
C LEU A 6 11.69 15.84 25.45
N GLN A 7 11.61 16.15 24.16
CA GLN A 7 12.62 16.97 23.45
C GLN A 7 12.80 18.32 24.17
N LYS A 8 11.69 19.03 24.44
CA LYS A 8 11.75 20.31 25.13
C LYS A 8 12.34 20.23 26.53
N LYS A 9 11.90 19.21 27.30
CA LYS A 9 12.29 19.02 28.71
C LYS A 9 13.76 18.60 28.85
N PHE A 10 14.20 17.67 28.02
CA PHE A 10 15.52 17.04 28.14
C PHE A 10 16.54 17.51 27.11
N LYS A 11 16.12 18.39 26.17
CA LYS A 11 16.96 18.91 25.08
C LYS A 11 17.62 17.81 24.24
N ILE A 12 16.89 16.71 24.02
CA ILE A 12 17.33 15.58 23.20
C ILE A 12 16.85 15.74 21.76
N SER A 13 17.59 15.21 20.81
CA SER A 13 17.16 15.16 19.42
C SER A 13 15.95 14.24 19.26
N TRP A 14 14.99 14.66 18.43
CA TRP A 14 13.78 13.92 18.14
C TRP A 14 13.63 13.67 16.65
N LEU A 15 13.51 12.39 16.29
CA LEU A 15 13.22 11.93 14.97
C LEU A 15 11.76 11.42 14.95
N ALA A 16 10.94 11.99 14.06
CA ALA A 16 9.55 11.58 13.86
C ALA A 16 9.43 10.67 12.64
N ASP A 17 8.96 9.44 12.84
CA ASP A 17 8.79 8.45 11.76
C ASP A 17 7.34 8.43 11.26
N PHE A 18 7.15 8.98 10.05
CA PHE A 18 5.88 9.03 9.33
C PHE A 18 5.86 7.93 8.27
N ARG A 19 5.50 6.71 8.66
CA ARG A 19 5.30 5.60 7.72
C ARG A 19 4.07 5.81 6.85
N ASP A 20 3.02 6.41 7.44
CA ASP A 20 1.78 6.78 6.79
C ASP A 20 1.49 8.27 7.03
N PRO A 21 0.71 8.94 6.14
CA PRO A 21 0.20 10.28 6.42
C PRO A 21 -0.67 10.27 7.66
N TRP A 22 -0.72 11.37 8.40
CA TRP A 22 -1.63 11.49 9.54
C TRP A 22 -3.01 11.99 9.11
N THR A 23 -3.11 13.27 8.70
CA THR A 23 -4.42 13.83 8.30
C THR A 23 -4.77 13.61 6.84
N ASN A 24 -3.82 13.15 6.02
CA ASN A 24 -4.00 12.84 4.60
C ASN A 24 -4.03 11.33 4.30
N ILE A 25 -4.25 10.49 5.33
CA ILE A 25 -4.43 9.06 5.14
C ILE A 25 -5.76 8.79 4.42
N ASP A 26 -5.80 7.77 3.56
CA ASP A 26 -6.92 7.49 2.65
C ASP A 26 -8.28 7.33 3.35
N PHE A 27 -8.30 6.72 4.55
CA PHE A 27 -9.51 6.53 5.36
C PHE A 27 -9.80 7.68 6.35
N TYR A 28 -9.04 8.79 6.32
CA TYR A 28 -9.24 9.88 7.28
C TYR A 28 -10.67 10.45 7.29
N LYS A 29 -11.29 10.50 6.11
CA LYS A 29 -12.68 10.97 5.95
C LYS A 29 -13.69 10.05 6.62
N ASP A 30 -13.39 8.77 6.73
CA ASP A 30 -14.26 7.76 7.35
C ASP A 30 -14.30 7.87 8.87
N LEU A 31 -13.35 8.57 9.48
CA LEU A 31 -13.34 8.90 10.91
C LEU A 31 -14.47 9.84 11.30
N ARG A 32 -15.13 10.52 10.34
CA ARG A 32 -16.26 11.43 10.55
C ARG A 32 -16.04 12.45 11.67
N LEU A 33 -14.84 13.01 11.72
CA LEU A 33 -14.45 13.96 12.78
C LEU A 33 -15.28 15.23 12.73
N SER A 34 -15.58 15.80 13.91
CA SER A 34 -16.11 17.15 13.98
C SER A 34 -15.08 18.17 13.47
N LYS A 35 -15.51 19.33 13.03
CA LYS A 35 -14.60 20.42 12.59
C LYS A 35 -13.55 20.77 13.63
N TRP A 36 -13.94 20.77 14.90
CA TRP A 36 -13.01 21.02 16.00
C TRP A 36 -11.94 19.92 16.09
N ALA A 37 -12.33 18.64 16.02
CA ALA A 37 -11.40 17.51 16.09
C ALA A 37 -10.47 17.50 14.87
N ASP A 38 -10.98 17.71 13.66
CA ASP A 38 -10.19 17.83 12.43
C ASP A 38 -9.13 18.94 12.53
N ASN A 39 -9.53 20.14 12.94
CA ASN A 39 -8.61 21.26 13.15
C ASN A 39 -7.55 20.92 14.21
N LYS A 40 -7.95 20.22 15.27
CA LYS A 40 -7.00 19.78 16.31
C LYS A 40 -5.98 18.80 15.77
N HIS A 41 -6.40 17.79 14.99
CA HIS A 41 -5.48 16.83 14.33
C HIS A 41 -4.49 17.55 13.42
N LYS A 42 -4.96 18.46 12.55
CA LYS A 42 -4.12 19.25 11.65
C LYS A 42 -3.10 20.13 12.39
N SER A 43 -3.54 20.77 13.48
CA SER A 43 -2.64 21.55 14.34
C SER A 43 -1.56 20.67 14.95
N LEU A 44 -1.94 19.51 15.50
CA LEU A 44 -1.00 18.59 16.13
C LEU A 44 0.00 18.01 15.13
N GLU A 45 -0.43 17.64 13.93
CA GLU A 45 0.45 17.19 12.84
C GLU A 45 1.45 18.29 12.46
N SER A 46 0.96 19.50 12.24
CA SER A 46 1.81 20.67 11.95
C SER A 46 2.83 20.94 13.06
N ASP A 47 2.43 20.82 14.33
CA ASP A 47 3.32 21.02 15.47
C ASP A 47 4.43 19.96 15.50
N VAL A 48 4.08 18.69 15.22
CA VAL A 48 5.07 17.60 15.12
C VAL A 48 6.07 17.88 13.99
N LEU A 49 5.58 18.18 12.79
CA LEU A 49 6.40 18.40 11.61
C LEU A 49 7.35 19.61 11.74
N LYS A 50 6.90 20.67 12.40
CA LYS A 50 7.72 21.89 12.62
C LYS A 50 8.76 21.74 13.71
N ASN A 51 8.53 20.87 14.70
CA ASN A 51 9.39 20.77 15.87
C ASN A 51 10.34 19.56 15.83
N ALA A 52 10.05 18.51 15.07
CA ALA A 52 10.96 17.40 14.90
C ALA A 52 12.28 17.85 14.27
N ASP A 53 13.43 17.37 14.77
CA ASP A 53 14.74 17.64 14.19
C ASP A 53 14.89 17.00 12.82
N MET A 54 14.25 15.85 12.63
CA MET A 54 14.14 15.13 11.35
C MET A 54 12.85 14.35 11.29
N VAL A 55 12.25 14.27 10.11
CA VAL A 55 11.11 13.43 9.80
C VAL A 55 11.57 12.32 8.85
N LEU A 56 11.23 11.07 9.15
CA LEU A 56 11.39 9.94 8.24
C LEU A 56 10.07 9.63 7.54
N THR A 57 10.18 9.12 6.32
CA THR A 57 9.03 8.62 5.55
C THR A 57 9.47 7.55 4.56
N ILE A 58 8.50 6.80 3.99
CA ILE A 58 8.78 5.64 3.15
C ILE A 58 8.90 5.96 1.65
N GLY A 59 8.55 7.17 1.21
CA GLY A 59 8.55 7.46 -0.22
C GLY A 59 8.62 8.94 -0.57
N ASN A 60 9.02 9.21 -1.81
CA ASN A 60 9.24 10.58 -2.29
C ASN A 60 7.95 11.40 -2.41
N GLN A 61 6.81 10.77 -2.67
CA GLN A 61 5.53 11.48 -2.73
C GLN A 61 5.14 12.00 -1.34
N LEU A 62 5.15 11.13 -0.33
CA LEU A 62 4.85 11.54 1.05
C LEU A 62 5.87 12.56 1.57
N LYS A 63 7.15 12.43 1.19
CA LYS A 63 8.17 13.45 1.49
C LYS A 63 7.77 14.84 1.02
N LYS A 64 7.27 14.98 -0.22
CA LYS A 64 6.80 16.28 -0.76
C LYS A 64 5.61 16.82 0.02
N GLU A 65 4.66 15.96 0.38
CA GLU A 65 3.48 16.32 1.16
C GLU A 65 3.87 16.82 2.57
N LEU A 66 4.77 16.11 3.25
CA LEU A 66 5.24 16.49 4.59
C LEU A 66 6.01 17.83 4.57
N PHE A 67 6.79 18.11 3.52
CA PHE A 67 7.39 19.42 3.33
C PHE A 67 6.33 20.51 3.13
N ALA A 68 5.30 20.27 2.34
CA ALA A 68 4.21 21.22 2.13
C ALA A 68 3.44 21.49 3.43
N LEU A 69 3.37 20.53 4.35
CA LEU A 69 2.77 20.67 5.68
C LEU A 69 3.70 21.34 6.72
N GLY A 70 4.94 21.68 6.34
CA GLY A 70 5.85 22.48 7.16
C GLY A 70 7.01 21.72 7.82
N ALA A 71 7.27 20.47 7.43
CA ALA A 71 8.45 19.76 7.90
C ALA A 71 9.75 20.44 7.42
N LYS A 72 10.74 20.60 8.32
CA LYS A 72 12.01 21.27 8.01
C LYS A 72 13.01 20.36 7.30
N LYS A 73 13.04 19.08 7.69
CA LYS A 73 13.93 18.06 7.14
C LYS A 73 13.15 16.77 7.01
N VAL A 74 13.12 16.19 5.82
CA VAL A 74 12.47 14.91 5.57
C VAL A 74 13.44 14.00 4.82
N GLN A 75 13.69 12.83 5.38
CA GLN A 75 14.50 11.77 4.78
C GLN A 75 13.59 10.60 4.37
N VAL A 76 13.79 10.05 3.18
CA VAL A 76 13.16 8.79 2.79
C VAL A 76 13.99 7.64 3.34
N LEU A 77 13.33 6.76 4.05
CA LEU A 77 13.84 5.49 4.52
C LEU A 77 12.77 4.43 4.23
N GLU A 78 12.96 3.73 3.15
CA GLU A 78 12.02 2.70 2.68
C GLU A 78 11.89 1.56 3.69
N ASN A 79 10.80 0.80 3.59
CA ASN A 79 10.63 -0.40 4.40
C ASN A 79 11.69 -1.43 4.00
N GLY A 80 12.29 -2.05 4.99
CA GLY A 80 13.20 -3.18 4.79
C GLY A 80 12.48 -4.47 4.41
N TYR A 81 13.22 -5.44 3.98
CA TYR A 81 12.78 -6.82 3.79
C TYR A 81 13.80 -7.77 4.46
N ASP A 82 13.38 -8.97 4.79
CA ASP A 82 14.28 -9.98 5.30
C ASP A 82 14.92 -10.74 4.13
N PRO A 83 16.26 -10.64 3.93
CA PRO A 83 16.94 -11.38 2.87
C PRO A 83 16.82 -12.91 3.02
N GLU A 84 16.61 -13.41 4.24
CA GLU A 84 16.46 -14.86 4.49
C GLU A 84 15.21 -15.42 3.80
N ASP A 85 14.14 -14.64 3.70
CA ASP A 85 12.92 -14.99 2.97
C ASP A 85 13.20 -15.37 1.51
N PHE A 86 14.26 -14.82 0.93
CA PHE A 86 14.62 -14.99 -0.48
C PHE A 86 15.78 -15.97 -0.72
N LYS A 87 16.42 -16.49 0.34
CA LYS A 87 17.51 -17.47 0.23
C LYS A 87 17.05 -18.89 -0.07
N ILE A 88 15.75 -19.17 0.06
CA ILE A 88 15.22 -20.51 -0.23
C ILE A 88 15.42 -20.77 -1.73
N ASN A 89 16.36 -21.66 -2.03
CA ASN A 89 16.65 -22.18 -3.37
C ASN A 89 15.43 -22.96 -3.89
N SER A 90 14.45 -22.27 -4.37
CA SER A 90 13.44 -22.84 -5.24
C SER A 90 13.76 -22.36 -6.65
N SER A 91 14.30 -23.25 -7.45
CA SER A 91 14.41 -23.14 -8.91
C SER A 91 13.02 -23.17 -9.56
N LYS A 92 12.05 -22.45 -8.98
CA LYS A 92 10.75 -22.32 -9.61
C LYS A 92 10.87 -21.29 -10.72
N GLU A 93 10.71 -21.77 -11.92
CA GLU A 93 10.50 -20.92 -13.09
C GLU A 93 9.25 -20.06 -12.88
N LEU A 94 9.27 -18.87 -13.43
CA LEU A 94 8.10 -18.01 -13.47
C LEU A 94 6.90 -18.79 -14.03
N ASP A 95 5.70 -18.52 -13.50
CA ASP A 95 4.46 -19.09 -14.01
C ASP A 95 4.42 -18.98 -15.55
N THR A 96 4.06 -20.06 -16.21
CA THR A 96 3.86 -20.10 -17.66
C THR A 96 2.73 -19.19 -18.12
N ASN A 97 1.82 -18.85 -17.18
CA ASN A 97 0.78 -17.87 -17.36
C ASN A 97 1.31 -16.43 -17.16
N PHE A 98 0.55 -15.47 -17.62
CA PHE A 98 0.76 -14.06 -17.26
C PHE A 98 -0.03 -13.77 -15.98
N THR A 99 0.58 -14.06 -14.85
CA THR A 99 -0.05 -13.92 -13.54
C THR A 99 0.19 -12.53 -12.98
N ILE A 100 -0.91 -11.83 -12.67
CA ILE A 100 -0.94 -10.64 -11.81
C ILE A 100 -1.42 -11.10 -10.44
N ALA A 101 -0.68 -10.78 -9.37
CA ALA A 101 -1.08 -11.13 -8.02
C ALA A 101 -1.29 -9.88 -7.16
N HIS A 102 -2.39 -9.86 -6.41
CA HIS A 102 -2.57 -8.96 -5.29
C HIS A 102 -2.49 -9.76 -4.01
N ILE A 103 -1.59 -9.37 -3.11
CA ILE A 103 -1.33 -10.06 -1.84
C ILE A 103 -1.57 -9.10 -0.69
N GLY A 104 -2.54 -9.42 0.16
CA GLY A 104 -2.96 -8.61 1.30
C GLY A 104 -4.43 -8.24 1.28
N SER A 105 -4.79 -7.18 2.01
CA SER A 105 -6.16 -6.66 2.03
C SER A 105 -6.43 -5.78 0.82
N PHE A 106 -7.45 -6.13 0.05
CA PHE A 106 -7.92 -5.34 -1.08
C PHE A 106 -9.19 -4.60 -0.66
N SER A 107 -8.99 -3.37 -0.16
CA SER A 107 -10.07 -2.51 0.34
C SER A 107 -10.81 -1.78 -0.78
N PRO A 108 -12.02 -1.23 -0.52
CA PRO A 108 -12.74 -0.41 -1.49
C PRO A 108 -11.96 0.79 -1.98
N SER A 109 -11.15 1.43 -1.12
CA SER A 109 -10.32 2.60 -1.48
C SER A 109 -9.25 2.30 -2.53
N ARG A 110 -8.88 1.02 -2.69
CA ARG A 110 -7.92 0.54 -3.69
C ARG A 110 -8.59 -0.03 -4.95
N ASN A 111 -9.92 -0.11 -4.96
CA ASN A 111 -10.70 -0.66 -6.07
C ASN A 111 -10.92 0.38 -7.17
N HIS A 112 -9.96 0.54 -8.05
CA HIS A 112 -10.03 1.50 -9.16
C HIS A 112 -10.65 0.88 -10.41
N GLU A 113 -11.80 1.38 -10.82
CA GLU A 113 -12.56 0.89 -11.98
C GLU A 113 -11.74 0.88 -13.27
N ILE A 114 -10.87 1.88 -13.45
CA ILE A 114 -10.00 1.98 -14.62
C ILE A 114 -9.09 0.75 -14.78
N PHE A 115 -8.65 0.14 -13.68
CA PHE A 115 -7.82 -1.07 -13.72
C PHE A 115 -8.57 -2.24 -14.37
N TRP A 116 -9.80 -2.47 -13.94
CA TRP A 116 -10.64 -3.55 -14.49
C TRP A 116 -11.00 -3.31 -15.96
N LYS A 117 -11.32 -2.07 -16.30
CA LYS A 117 -11.60 -1.65 -17.67
C LYS A 117 -10.41 -1.92 -18.61
N VAL A 118 -9.20 -1.58 -18.17
CA VAL A 118 -7.97 -1.81 -18.95
C VAL A 118 -7.68 -3.30 -19.09
N LEU A 119 -7.80 -4.09 -18.02
CA LEU A 119 -7.61 -5.54 -18.09
C LEU A 119 -8.60 -6.18 -19.07
N ARG A 120 -9.89 -5.80 -19.01
CA ARG A 120 -10.90 -6.30 -19.95
C ARG A 120 -10.53 -5.96 -21.39
N LYS A 121 -10.16 -4.71 -21.64
CA LYS A 121 -9.74 -4.26 -22.97
C LYS A 121 -8.57 -5.08 -23.51
N ILE A 122 -7.53 -5.30 -22.70
CA ILE A 122 -6.37 -6.11 -23.12
C ILE A 122 -6.78 -7.55 -23.43
N CYS A 123 -7.66 -8.15 -22.60
CA CYS A 123 -8.21 -9.48 -22.88
C CYS A 123 -8.99 -9.54 -24.20
N ASP A 124 -9.69 -8.49 -24.59
CA ASP A 124 -10.46 -8.44 -25.83
C ASP A 124 -9.58 -8.22 -27.07
N GLU A 125 -8.54 -7.42 -26.93
CA GLU A 125 -7.65 -7.02 -28.05
C GLU A 125 -6.47 -7.98 -28.25
N ASN A 126 -6.11 -8.80 -27.25
CA ASN A 126 -4.93 -9.67 -27.32
C ASN A 126 -5.26 -11.12 -26.94
N VAL A 127 -5.41 -11.97 -27.95
CA VAL A 127 -5.74 -13.39 -27.79
C VAL A 127 -4.68 -14.15 -26.98
N LEU A 128 -3.39 -13.83 -27.17
CA LEU A 128 -2.31 -14.48 -26.42
C LEU A 128 -2.34 -14.10 -24.94
N PHE A 129 -2.53 -12.82 -24.63
CA PHE A 129 -2.72 -12.37 -23.25
C PHE A 129 -3.94 -13.07 -22.64
N LYS A 130 -5.08 -13.02 -23.30
CA LYS A 130 -6.33 -13.65 -22.85
C LYS A 130 -6.15 -15.13 -22.51
N SER A 131 -5.41 -15.88 -23.31
CA SER A 131 -5.21 -17.32 -23.11
C SER A 131 -4.31 -17.65 -21.93
N LYS A 132 -3.45 -16.72 -21.50
CA LYS A 132 -2.46 -16.92 -20.43
C LYS A 132 -2.71 -16.08 -19.18
N PHE A 133 -3.65 -15.14 -19.24
CA PHE A 133 -3.91 -14.23 -18.14
C PHE A 133 -4.51 -14.96 -16.93
N LYS A 134 -3.93 -14.70 -15.76
CA LYS A 134 -4.45 -15.07 -14.44
C LYS A 134 -4.35 -13.89 -13.48
N LEU A 135 -5.38 -13.72 -12.68
CA LEU A 135 -5.42 -12.76 -11.58
C LEU A 135 -5.53 -13.52 -10.26
N LYS A 136 -4.47 -13.51 -9.46
CA LYS A 136 -4.48 -14.12 -8.12
C LYS A 136 -4.81 -13.06 -7.08
N LEU A 137 -5.82 -13.34 -6.28
CA LEU A 137 -6.24 -12.50 -5.17
C LEU A 137 -6.02 -13.26 -3.85
N ILE A 138 -4.98 -12.88 -3.11
CA ILE A 138 -4.52 -13.58 -1.91
C ILE A 138 -4.74 -12.69 -0.69
N GLY A 139 -5.56 -13.16 0.25
CA GLY A 139 -5.90 -12.45 1.48
C GLY A 139 -7.37 -12.04 1.56
N ASN A 140 -7.64 -10.94 2.26
CA ASN A 140 -8.99 -10.43 2.46
C ASN A 140 -9.40 -9.49 1.32
N ILE A 141 -10.37 -9.91 0.52
CA ILE A 141 -10.84 -9.19 -0.66
C ILE A 141 -12.24 -8.65 -0.39
N ASP A 142 -12.38 -7.32 -0.46
CA ASP A 142 -13.68 -6.66 -0.27
C ASP A 142 -14.69 -7.05 -1.35
N PHE A 143 -15.96 -7.07 -0.99
CA PHE A 143 -17.05 -7.43 -1.89
C PHE A 143 -17.13 -6.49 -3.11
N SER A 144 -16.83 -5.20 -2.95
CA SER A 144 -16.82 -4.24 -4.06
C SER A 144 -15.82 -4.59 -5.16
N VAL A 145 -14.69 -5.18 -4.80
CA VAL A 145 -13.67 -5.68 -5.75
C VAL A 145 -14.22 -6.85 -6.55
N LEU A 146 -14.84 -7.82 -5.86
CA LEU A 146 -15.46 -8.99 -6.53
C LEU A 146 -16.59 -8.56 -7.46
N LYS A 147 -17.38 -7.58 -7.06
CA LYS A 147 -18.43 -7.00 -7.90
C LYS A 147 -17.86 -6.30 -9.13
N SER A 148 -16.76 -5.56 -9.00
CA SER A 148 -16.09 -4.95 -10.14
C SER A 148 -15.57 -6.00 -11.12
N ILE A 149 -14.93 -7.07 -10.64
CA ILE A 149 -14.46 -8.19 -11.47
C ILE A 149 -15.61 -8.77 -12.29
N SER A 150 -16.76 -9.00 -11.64
CA SER A 150 -17.97 -9.52 -12.31
C SER A 150 -18.54 -8.53 -13.34
N ASN A 151 -18.63 -7.26 -12.98
CA ASN A 151 -19.14 -6.24 -13.90
C ASN A 151 -18.31 -6.12 -15.20
N PHE A 152 -17.02 -6.45 -15.12
CA PHE A 152 -16.12 -6.44 -16.28
C PHE A 152 -15.93 -7.83 -16.92
N GLY A 153 -16.64 -8.88 -16.48
CA GLY A 153 -16.59 -10.22 -17.04
C GLY A 153 -15.20 -10.87 -16.93
N LEU A 154 -14.53 -10.65 -15.78
CA LEU A 154 -13.16 -11.13 -15.54
C LEU A 154 -13.11 -12.35 -14.60
N GLU A 155 -14.24 -12.90 -14.15
CA GLU A 155 -14.32 -13.97 -13.16
C GLU A 155 -13.55 -15.22 -13.56
N ASN A 156 -13.56 -15.56 -14.85
CA ASN A 156 -12.90 -16.77 -15.35
C ASN A 156 -11.38 -16.71 -15.29
N TYR A 157 -10.80 -15.53 -15.04
CA TYR A 157 -9.35 -15.33 -14.91
C TYR A 157 -8.91 -15.25 -13.46
N VAL A 158 -9.86 -15.21 -12.50
CA VAL A 158 -9.56 -14.95 -11.09
C VAL A 158 -9.40 -16.24 -10.32
N GLU A 159 -8.26 -16.36 -9.65
CA GLU A 159 -7.99 -17.35 -8.60
C GLU A 159 -8.02 -16.64 -7.25
N LYS A 160 -9.04 -16.93 -6.43
CA LYS A 160 -9.16 -16.36 -5.10
C LYS A 160 -8.60 -17.32 -4.07
N MET A 161 -7.58 -16.86 -3.38
CA MET A 161 -6.95 -17.57 -2.26
C MET A 161 -7.21 -16.79 -0.98
N GLY A 162 -7.62 -17.48 0.09
CA GLY A 162 -7.74 -16.87 1.39
C GLY A 162 -6.39 -16.51 2.00
N TYR A 163 -6.33 -16.50 3.32
CA TYR A 163 -5.08 -16.32 4.03
C TYR A 163 -4.16 -17.54 3.84
N ILE A 164 -2.94 -17.31 3.41
CA ILE A 164 -1.90 -18.34 3.20
C ILE A 164 -0.70 -18.09 4.11
N SER A 165 0.17 -19.09 4.27
CA SER A 165 1.38 -18.96 5.09
C SER A 165 2.37 -17.96 4.50
N HIS A 166 3.22 -17.35 5.34
CA HIS A 166 4.26 -16.42 4.88
C HIS A 166 5.18 -17.06 3.81
N LYS A 167 5.55 -18.31 4.00
CA LYS A 167 6.34 -19.06 3.02
C LYS A 167 5.64 -19.17 1.65
N ASP A 168 4.34 -19.42 1.66
CA ASP A 168 3.55 -19.50 0.43
C ASP A 168 3.39 -18.14 -0.22
N VAL A 169 3.24 -17.05 0.59
CA VAL A 169 3.25 -15.66 0.09
C VAL A 169 4.53 -15.39 -0.70
N ILE A 170 5.70 -15.71 -0.15
CA ILE A 170 6.99 -15.52 -0.84
C ILE A 170 7.05 -16.31 -2.15
N ASN A 171 6.54 -17.55 -2.16
CA ASN A 171 6.47 -18.34 -3.38
C ASN A 171 5.56 -17.69 -4.43
N GLU A 172 4.39 -17.21 -4.05
CA GLU A 172 3.47 -16.53 -4.96
C GLU A 172 4.03 -15.22 -5.51
N GLN A 173 4.73 -14.43 -4.67
CA GLN A 173 5.44 -13.23 -5.10
C GLN A 173 6.48 -13.54 -6.18
N ARG A 174 7.27 -14.61 -5.98
CA ARG A 174 8.35 -15.01 -6.91
C ARG A 174 7.84 -15.58 -8.23
N ASN A 175 6.69 -16.23 -8.22
CA ASN A 175 6.10 -16.89 -9.39
C ASN A 175 5.27 -15.91 -10.24
N SER A 176 4.76 -14.83 -9.67
CA SER A 176 3.92 -13.87 -10.37
C SER A 176 4.73 -12.96 -11.29
N ARG A 177 4.16 -12.59 -12.44
CA ARG A 177 4.78 -11.67 -13.40
C ARG A 177 4.67 -10.22 -12.94
N VAL A 178 3.58 -9.90 -12.24
CA VAL A 178 3.26 -8.56 -11.71
C VAL A 178 2.69 -8.71 -10.31
N LEU A 179 3.08 -7.79 -9.41
CA LEU A 179 2.56 -7.67 -8.03
C LEU A 179 1.85 -6.33 -7.86
#